data_28582526a654a233f0082a25e014216d
#
_entry.id   28582526a654a233f0082a25e014216d
#
_cell.length_a   1.000
_cell.length_b   1.000
_cell.length_c   1.000
_cell.angle_alpha   90.00
_cell.angle_beta   90.00
_cell.angle_gamma   90.00
#
_symmetry.space_group_name_H-M   'P 1'
#
loop_
_entity.id
_entity.type
_entity.pdbx_description
1 polymer ?
#
loop_
_entity_poly.entity_id
_entity_poly.type
_entity_poly.pdbx_seq_one_letter_code
_entity_poly.pdbx_strand_id
1 'polypeptide(L)'
;SLERTDIRPLLDGRGIEFDPTAPNPGQSVQISAFIENSGTGNPDSDVDAVLYADGIEIGRERFSSMQPVSPSGTGSFESFSVEWSGPLGDHEFTLEIDPFSNLTQTRTDNDVYSKTLSIIPTYNVTFEISSEPLRVNPGDSAETSPIVRSTGRLSGTWSLEIDGSQLPQGWTWEDVTPGGSSSVQIATGESWSPLIEIVAPSTALGSDSGFLGLTMSLDSDSNISVSSILPIEANRTRGLSIRGPEGASYSSGYGLIGDSARAWIVVENIGNAVENQISLDWGNTLWGSDLRLIDSDGNERFALVLDPGERLVLEANLDVPFVDENQQIVLIGDQVETALTLCVDGDDGCQTVDLAFIASGVVSRSHIRSVPSDGLEWIIEADGPVGEDILSWSLSSAGMAKTGWSWNASGDLEINGDNLSMNVSSG
;
A
#
# COMPACT_ATOMS: atom_id res chain seq x y z
N SER A 1 61.78 -52.15 3.32
CA SER A 1 60.96 -50.96 3.62
C SER A 1 59.74 -51.40 4.39
N LEU A 2 59.42 -50.73 5.46
CA LEU A 2 58.15 -50.98 6.14
C LEU A 2 57.04 -50.59 5.16
N GLU A 3 56.15 -51.53 4.83
CA GLU A 3 54.96 -51.30 4.07
C GLU A 3 54.08 -50.33 4.89
N ARG A 4 53.58 -49.28 4.27
CA ARG A 4 52.77 -48.19 4.92
C ARG A 4 51.53 -47.92 4.09
N THR A 5 50.38 -47.97 4.71
CA THR A 5 49.10 -47.65 4.12
C THR A 5 48.87 -46.12 4.19
N ASP A 6 48.30 -45.56 3.15
CA ASP A 6 47.88 -44.15 3.08
C ASP A 6 46.71 -44.02 2.07
N ILE A 7 45.48 -44.16 2.54
CA ILE A 7 44.27 -44.13 1.73
C ILE A 7 43.78 -42.68 1.70
N ARG A 8 43.45 -42.16 0.53
CA ARG A 8 43.02 -40.79 0.35
C ARG A 8 42.08 -40.63 -0.85
N PRO A 9 41.30 -39.52 -0.92
CA PRO A 9 40.61 -39.11 -2.13
C PRO A 9 41.61 -38.91 -3.28
N LEU A 10 41.21 -39.24 -4.51
CA LEU A 10 42.06 -39.07 -5.68
C LEU A 10 42.44 -37.59 -5.83
N LEU A 11 43.74 -37.34 -6.08
CA LEU A 11 44.26 -35.97 -6.19
C LEU A 11 43.78 -35.22 -7.45
N ASP A 12 44.23 -33.97 -7.59
CA ASP A 12 43.97 -33.08 -8.74
C ASP A 12 42.49 -32.75 -8.98
N GLY A 13 41.69 -32.65 -7.90
CA GLY A 13 40.29 -32.29 -7.97
C GLY A 13 39.38 -33.41 -8.45
N ARG A 14 39.90 -34.62 -8.54
CA ARG A 14 39.21 -35.82 -9.06
C ARG A 14 38.62 -36.72 -7.97
N GLY A 15 38.72 -36.32 -6.69
CA GLY A 15 38.15 -37.10 -5.59
C GLY A 15 36.62 -37.21 -5.66
N ILE A 16 35.93 -36.18 -6.22
CA ILE A 16 34.48 -36.19 -6.49
C ILE A 16 34.26 -35.66 -7.90
N GLU A 17 33.46 -36.37 -8.70
CA GLU A 17 33.03 -35.95 -10.02
C GLU A 17 31.49 -35.92 -10.11
N PHE A 18 30.95 -34.97 -10.88
CA PHE A 18 29.53 -34.78 -11.08
C PHE A 18 29.13 -34.96 -12.54
N ASP A 19 28.06 -35.69 -12.82
CA ASP A 19 27.46 -35.83 -14.14
C ASP A 19 25.93 -35.69 -14.06
N PRO A 20 25.35 -34.61 -14.61
CA PRO A 20 25.99 -33.48 -15.30
C PRO A 20 26.71 -32.53 -14.32
N THR A 21 27.74 -31.83 -14.80
CA THR A 21 28.50 -30.83 -14.02
C THR A 21 27.74 -29.52 -13.77
N ALA A 22 26.61 -29.36 -14.42
CA ALA A 22 25.76 -28.15 -14.35
C ALA A 22 24.28 -28.56 -14.43
N PRO A 23 23.72 -29.15 -13.36
CA PRO A 23 22.34 -29.61 -13.33
C PRO A 23 21.34 -28.44 -13.19
N ASN A 24 20.12 -28.71 -13.62
CA ASN A 24 18.97 -27.88 -13.27
C ASN A 24 18.43 -28.26 -11.87
N PRO A 25 17.69 -27.39 -11.19
CA PRO A 25 17.03 -27.73 -9.92
C PRO A 25 16.18 -29.00 -10.04
N GLY A 26 16.39 -29.94 -9.10
CA GLY A 26 15.70 -31.23 -9.08
C GLY A 26 16.15 -32.24 -10.14
N GLN A 27 17.10 -31.89 -11.00
CA GLN A 27 17.70 -32.84 -11.93
C GLN A 27 18.57 -33.86 -11.17
N SER A 28 18.46 -35.17 -11.53
CA SER A 28 19.34 -36.18 -11.00
C SER A 28 20.78 -35.97 -11.47
N VAL A 29 21.72 -36.04 -10.54
CA VAL A 29 23.16 -35.96 -10.73
C VAL A 29 23.80 -37.26 -10.24
N GLN A 30 24.56 -37.91 -11.10
CA GLN A 30 25.43 -38.99 -10.67
C GLN A 30 26.68 -38.39 -10.04
N ILE A 31 26.94 -38.73 -8.79
CA ILE A 31 28.11 -38.28 -8.04
C ILE A 31 29.03 -39.48 -7.90
N SER A 32 30.25 -39.39 -8.45
CA SER A 32 31.23 -40.41 -8.40
C SER A 32 32.37 -40.02 -7.44
N ALA A 33 32.62 -40.84 -6.44
CA ALA A 33 33.71 -40.68 -5.48
C ALA A 33 34.86 -41.63 -5.86
N PHE A 34 36.08 -41.09 -5.87
CA PHE A 34 37.29 -41.82 -6.26
C PHE A 34 38.32 -41.76 -5.14
N ILE A 35 38.85 -42.92 -4.80
CA ILE A 35 39.84 -43.11 -3.73
C ILE A 35 41.02 -43.89 -4.24
N GLU A 36 42.19 -43.64 -3.67
CA GLU A 36 43.44 -44.35 -4.00
C GLU A 36 44.21 -44.72 -2.74
N ASN A 37 45.02 -45.77 -2.83
CA ASN A 37 46.02 -46.06 -1.82
C ASN A 37 47.37 -45.50 -2.29
N SER A 38 47.77 -44.36 -1.77
CA SER A 38 49.03 -43.69 -2.07
C SER A 38 50.21 -44.21 -1.24
N GLY A 39 49.94 -45.15 -0.36
CA GLY A 39 50.95 -45.87 0.43
C GLY A 39 51.73 -46.86 -0.34
N THR A 40 52.52 -47.75 0.38
CA THR A 40 53.33 -48.82 -0.16
C THR A 40 52.88 -50.20 0.31
N GLY A 41 51.87 -50.24 1.19
CA GLY A 41 51.31 -51.46 1.77
C GLY A 41 49.76 -51.48 1.61
N ASN A 42 49.23 -52.71 1.70
CA ASN A 42 47.77 -52.89 1.72
C ASN A 42 47.20 -52.44 3.06
N PRO A 43 45.92 -52.01 3.10
CA PRO A 43 45.22 -51.69 4.35
C PRO A 43 45.12 -53.01 5.21
N ASP A 44 45.14 -52.79 6.51
CA ASP A 44 45.06 -53.87 7.52
C ASP A 44 43.59 -54.26 7.84
N SER A 45 42.66 -53.51 7.36
CA SER A 45 41.20 -53.76 7.44
C SER A 45 40.47 -53.23 6.21
N ASP A 46 39.15 -53.47 6.11
CA ASP A 46 38.30 -52.92 5.07
C ASP A 46 38.30 -51.37 5.16
N VAL A 47 38.27 -50.72 4.01
CA VAL A 47 38.24 -49.27 3.88
C VAL A 47 36.80 -48.79 3.73
N ASP A 48 36.31 -48.06 4.70
CA ASP A 48 35.02 -47.39 4.62
C ASP A 48 35.21 -45.99 3.97
N ALA A 49 34.39 -45.70 2.97
CA ALA A 49 34.28 -44.36 2.35
C ALA A 49 32.84 -43.87 2.41
N VAL A 50 32.66 -42.66 2.87
CA VAL A 50 31.32 -42.04 3.05
C VAL A 50 31.26 -40.75 2.29
N LEU A 51 30.17 -40.56 1.55
CA LEU A 51 29.87 -39.34 0.80
C LEU A 51 28.73 -38.59 1.46
N TYR A 52 28.95 -37.34 1.73
CA TYR A 52 27.97 -36.43 2.30
C TYR A 52 27.61 -35.34 1.28
N ALA A 53 26.34 -34.88 1.32
CA ALA A 53 25.88 -33.66 0.69
C ALA A 53 25.37 -32.75 1.80
N ASP A 54 25.90 -31.51 1.91
CA ASP A 54 25.55 -30.55 2.95
C ASP A 54 25.58 -31.14 4.38
N GLY A 55 26.56 -32.02 4.63
CA GLY A 55 26.72 -32.70 5.92
C GLY A 55 25.78 -33.90 6.15
N ILE A 56 24.93 -34.25 5.20
CA ILE A 56 24.03 -35.40 5.27
C ILE A 56 24.63 -36.56 4.47
N GLU A 57 24.79 -37.74 5.08
CA GLU A 57 25.24 -38.93 4.37
C GLU A 57 24.29 -39.29 3.23
N ILE A 58 24.81 -39.38 2.00
CA ILE A 58 24.06 -39.75 0.79
C ILE A 58 24.50 -41.11 0.23
N GLY A 59 25.63 -41.59 0.62
CA GLY A 59 26.12 -42.91 0.21
C GLY A 59 27.36 -43.33 0.95
N ARG A 60 27.57 -44.66 0.97
CA ARG A 60 28.70 -45.31 1.60
C ARG A 60 29.09 -46.53 0.82
N GLU A 61 30.38 -46.77 0.73
CA GLU A 61 30.94 -48.03 0.17
C GLU A 61 32.06 -48.58 1.07
N ARG A 62 32.22 -49.89 1.05
CA ARG A 62 33.27 -50.60 1.80
C ARG A 62 34.09 -51.43 0.85
N PHE A 63 35.40 -51.16 0.83
CA PHE A 63 36.35 -51.84 -0.02
C PHE A 63 37.17 -52.82 0.80
N SER A 64 37.11 -54.12 0.45
CA SER A 64 37.79 -55.17 1.18
C SER A 64 39.29 -55.28 0.87
N SER A 65 39.78 -54.62 -0.19
CA SER A 65 41.20 -54.54 -0.50
C SER A 65 41.49 -53.35 -1.39
N MET A 66 42.54 -52.59 -1.13
CA MET A 66 43.01 -51.50 -1.97
C MET A 66 44.50 -51.60 -2.21
N GLN A 67 44.88 -52.01 -3.42
CA GLN A 67 46.30 -52.17 -3.78
C GLN A 67 46.98 -50.78 -3.82
N PRO A 68 48.22 -50.63 -3.36
CA PRO A 68 49.03 -49.47 -3.47
C PRO A 68 49.18 -49.01 -4.93
N VAL A 69 49.14 -47.69 -5.15
CA VAL A 69 49.46 -47.09 -6.45
C VAL A 69 50.94 -47.45 -6.78
N SER A 70 51.14 -48.10 -7.89
CA SER A 70 52.50 -48.50 -8.33
C SER A 70 53.38 -47.23 -8.55
N PRO A 71 54.67 -47.27 -8.23
CA PRO A 71 55.61 -46.18 -8.51
C PRO A 71 55.65 -45.73 -9.97
N SER A 72 55.15 -46.55 -10.90
CA SER A 72 55.04 -46.25 -12.32
C SER A 72 53.78 -45.40 -12.68
N GLY A 73 52.97 -45.02 -11.70
CA GLY A 73 51.78 -44.20 -11.91
C GLY A 73 50.55 -44.95 -12.46
N THR A 74 50.63 -46.27 -12.58
CA THR A 74 49.51 -47.14 -13.01
C THR A 74 48.87 -47.80 -11.78
N GLY A 75 48.36 -47.01 -10.85
CA GLY A 75 47.63 -47.51 -9.70
C GLY A 75 46.18 -47.77 -9.99
N SER A 76 45.60 -48.76 -9.31
CA SER A 76 44.16 -48.91 -9.26
C SER A 76 43.58 -47.91 -8.26
N PHE A 77 42.63 -47.13 -8.70
CA PHE A 77 41.72 -46.42 -7.82
C PHE A 77 40.42 -47.22 -7.70
N GLU A 78 39.78 -47.11 -6.57
CA GLU A 78 38.44 -47.63 -6.35
C GLU A 78 37.44 -46.48 -6.44
N SER A 79 36.21 -46.77 -6.79
CA SER A 79 35.16 -45.74 -6.92
C SER A 79 33.78 -46.29 -6.60
N PHE A 80 32.93 -45.43 -6.14
CA PHE A 80 31.49 -45.70 -6.06
C PHE A 80 30.71 -44.47 -6.52
N SER A 81 29.45 -44.69 -6.87
CA SER A 81 28.60 -43.62 -7.37
C SER A 81 27.25 -43.63 -6.68
N VAL A 82 26.71 -42.45 -6.47
CA VAL A 82 25.40 -42.20 -5.86
C VAL A 82 24.60 -41.26 -6.76
N GLU A 83 23.32 -41.52 -6.92
CA GLU A 83 22.41 -40.55 -7.52
C GLU A 83 21.92 -39.60 -6.45
N TRP A 84 21.94 -38.30 -6.75
CA TRP A 84 21.46 -37.24 -5.88
C TRP A 84 20.76 -36.16 -6.70
N SER A 85 19.81 -35.45 -6.07
CA SER A 85 19.17 -34.26 -6.65
C SER A 85 18.93 -33.23 -5.54
N GLY A 86 19.14 -31.98 -5.85
CA GLY A 86 18.97 -30.88 -4.87
C GLY A 86 18.21 -29.68 -5.40
N PRO A 87 17.87 -28.75 -4.50
CA PRO A 87 17.27 -27.50 -4.85
C PRO A 87 18.28 -26.54 -5.51
N LEU A 88 17.82 -25.36 -5.87
CA LEU A 88 18.65 -24.24 -6.33
C LEU A 88 19.68 -23.85 -5.27
N GLY A 89 20.93 -23.61 -5.66
CA GLY A 89 21.99 -23.14 -4.79
C GLY A 89 23.30 -23.90 -4.92
N ASP A 90 24.24 -23.56 -4.06
CA ASP A 90 25.52 -24.24 -3.92
C ASP A 90 25.42 -25.35 -2.86
N HIS A 91 25.84 -26.52 -3.25
CA HIS A 91 25.84 -27.72 -2.39
C HIS A 91 27.26 -28.23 -2.19
N GLU A 92 27.65 -28.42 -0.93
CA GLU A 92 28.96 -28.95 -0.58
C GLU A 92 28.92 -30.48 -0.48
N PHE A 93 29.74 -31.13 -1.26
CA PHE A 93 29.93 -32.60 -1.20
C PHE A 93 31.26 -32.90 -0.52
N THR A 94 31.22 -33.78 0.48
CA THR A 94 32.37 -34.16 1.25
C THR A 94 32.53 -35.70 1.18
N LEU A 95 33.68 -36.15 0.70
CA LEU A 95 34.12 -37.52 0.76
C LEU A 95 35.03 -37.70 1.97
N GLU A 96 34.63 -38.56 2.89
CA GLU A 96 35.38 -38.91 4.08
C GLU A 96 35.78 -40.37 4.03
N ILE A 97 37.07 -40.65 4.23
CA ILE A 97 37.65 -41.97 4.23
C ILE A 97 37.96 -42.35 5.65
N ASP A 98 37.68 -43.60 6.00
CA ASP A 98 37.89 -44.17 7.35
C ASP A 98 37.30 -43.27 8.49
N PRO A 99 36.02 -42.89 8.41
CA PRO A 99 35.39 -42.01 9.39
C PRO A 99 35.39 -42.56 10.81
N PHE A 100 35.70 -43.84 10.97
CA PHE A 100 35.74 -44.52 12.26
C PHE A 100 37.17 -44.77 12.77
N SER A 101 38.20 -44.33 12.04
CA SER A 101 39.61 -44.49 12.37
C SER A 101 40.00 -45.98 12.62
N ASN A 102 39.51 -46.86 11.75
CA ASN A 102 39.76 -48.30 11.84
C ASN A 102 41.07 -48.71 11.17
N LEU A 103 41.63 -47.86 10.30
CA LEU A 103 42.84 -48.11 9.54
C LEU A 103 44.09 -47.58 10.26
N THR A 104 45.18 -48.33 10.16
CA THR A 104 46.50 -47.86 10.54
C THR A 104 47.14 -47.16 9.34
N GLN A 105 47.04 -45.85 9.27
CA GLN A 105 47.50 -45.03 8.16
C GLN A 105 48.76 -44.20 8.49
N THR A 106 49.50 -43.82 7.46
CA THR A 106 50.67 -42.94 7.59
C THR A 106 50.22 -41.49 7.82
N ARG A 107 49.09 -41.11 7.22
CA ARG A 107 48.48 -39.81 7.31
C ARG A 107 46.97 -39.97 7.45
N THR A 108 46.36 -39.06 8.19
CA THR A 108 44.90 -38.98 8.38
C THR A 108 44.38 -37.57 8.11
N ASP A 109 45.30 -36.63 7.84
CA ASP A 109 44.98 -35.24 7.50
C ASP A 109 44.55 -35.07 6.03
N ASN A 110 44.63 -36.11 5.23
CA ASN A 110 44.24 -36.18 3.81
C ASN A 110 43.02 -37.10 3.55
N ASP A 111 42.33 -37.55 4.59
CA ASP A 111 41.19 -38.48 4.48
C ASP A 111 39.89 -37.80 4.05
N VAL A 112 39.88 -36.49 3.98
CA VAL A 112 38.69 -35.70 3.64
C VAL A 112 38.93 -34.83 2.41
N TYR A 113 37.95 -34.81 1.51
CA TYR A 113 37.95 -33.97 0.32
C TYR A 113 36.57 -33.39 0.10
N SER A 114 36.49 -32.07 -0.09
CA SER A 114 35.22 -31.40 -0.39
C SER A 114 35.24 -30.74 -1.77
N LYS A 115 34.06 -30.71 -2.39
CA LYS A 115 33.82 -30.08 -3.69
C LYS A 115 32.40 -29.53 -3.75
N THR A 116 32.26 -28.33 -4.28
CA THR A 116 30.97 -27.67 -4.44
C THR A 116 30.37 -27.93 -5.82
N LEU A 117 29.08 -28.19 -5.86
CA LEU A 117 28.23 -28.22 -7.07
C LEU A 117 27.23 -27.09 -7.02
N SER A 118 27.23 -26.21 -8.02
CA SER A 118 26.24 -25.16 -8.13
C SER A 118 25.08 -25.60 -9.02
N ILE A 119 23.87 -25.57 -8.46
CA ILE A 119 22.64 -25.84 -9.19
C ILE A 119 22.03 -24.51 -9.64
N ILE A 120 22.09 -24.26 -10.94
CA ILE A 120 21.60 -23.03 -11.57
C ILE A 120 20.71 -23.44 -12.74
N PRO A 121 19.47 -22.89 -12.88
CA PRO A 121 18.59 -23.21 -13.99
C PRO A 121 19.20 -22.79 -15.33
N THR A 122 18.86 -23.51 -16.40
CA THR A 122 19.32 -23.15 -17.75
C THR A 122 18.85 -21.77 -18.15
N TYR A 123 17.57 -21.50 -17.96
CA TYR A 123 16.94 -20.18 -18.18
C TYR A 123 16.21 -19.77 -16.90
N ASN A 124 16.45 -18.58 -16.45
CA ASN A 124 15.73 -17.99 -15.34
C ASN A 124 15.90 -16.48 -15.31
N VAL A 125 14.88 -15.80 -14.84
CA VAL A 125 14.92 -14.38 -14.50
C VAL A 125 14.37 -14.18 -13.10
N THR A 126 14.74 -13.08 -12.46
CA THR A 126 14.19 -12.66 -11.18
C THR A 126 13.74 -11.22 -11.29
N PHE A 127 12.64 -10.88 -10.61
CA PHE A 127 12.21 -9.51 -10.45
C PHE A 127 12.84 -8.90 -9.20
N GLU A 128 13.36 -7.69 -9.35
CA GLU A 128 13.73 -6.82 -8.25
C GLU A 128 12.70 -5.68 -8.20
N ILE A 129 11.71 -5.79 -7.32
CA ILE A 129 10.60 -4.85 -7.14
C ILE A 129 10.67 -4.32 -5.71
N SER A 130 10.40 -3.02 -5.54
CA SER A 130 10.28 -2.44 -4.20
C SER A 130 9.13 -3.09 -3.43
N SER A 131 9.34 -3.35 -2.16
CA SER A 131 8.27 -3.74 -1.24
C SER A 131 7.34 -2.57 -0.86
N GLU A 132 7.84 -1.33 -1.03
CA GLU A 132 7.02 -0.14 -0.85
C GLU A 132 6.11 0.04 -2.07
N PRO A 133 4.81 0.31 -1.86
CA PRO A 133 3.88 0.51 -2.96
C PRO A 133 4.22 1.78 -3.76
N LEU A 134 3.97 1.71 -5.08
CA LEU A 134 3.96 2.89 -5.92
C LEU A 134 2.75 3.74 -5.55
N ARG A 135 2.99 4.97 -5.15
CA ARG A 135 1.94 5.91 -4.74
C ARG A 135 1.62 6.89 -5.83
N VAL A 136 0.33 7.02 -6.14
CA VAL A 136 -0.17 7.89 -7.20
C VAL A 136 -1.22 8.84 -6.63
N ASN A 137 -1.12 10.14 -6.95
CA ASN A 137 -2.15 11.09 -6.55
C ASN A 137 -3.43 10.89 -7.37
N PRO A 138 -4.61 11.16 -6.81
CA PRO A 138 -5.86 11.17 -7.57
C PRO A 138 -5.78 12.10 -8.79
N GLY A 139 -6.07 11.57 -9.96
CA GLY A 139 -6.04 12.29 -11.23
C GLY A 139 -4.67 12.43 -11.89
N ASP A 140 -3.62 11.92 -11.27
CA ASP A 140 -2.26 11.93 -11.80
C ASP A 140 -1.84 10.56 -12.35
N SER A 141 -0.67 10.52 -12.97
CA SER A 141 0.02 9.28 -13.33
C SER A 141 1.38 9.19 -12.63
N ALA A 142 1.89 7.97 -12.51
CA ALA A 142 3.24 7.71 -12.04
C ALA A 142 3.88 6.60 -12.88
N GLU A 143 5.16 6.78 -13.18
CA GLU A 143 5.96 5.78 -13.88
C GLU A 143 6.78 4.93 -12.90
N THR A 144 6.98 3.67 -13.25
CA THR A 144 7.82 2.75 -12.50
C THR A 144 8.61 1.85 -13.46
N SER A 145 9.75 1.39 -12.99
CA SER A 145 10.68 0.60 -13.80
C SER A 145 11.22 -0.57 -12.98
N PRO A 146 10.42 -1.65 -12.81
CA PRO A 146 10.89 -2.85 -12.11
C PRO A 146 12.08 -3.45 -12.85
N ILE A 147 13.05 -3.99 -12.11
CA ILE A 147 14.24 -4.59 -12.72
C ILE A 147 13.99 -6.08 -12.90
N VAL A 148 14.26 -6.59 -14.10
CA VAL A 148 14.28 -8.01 -14.43
C VAL A 148 15.71 -8.41 -14.68
N ARG A 149 16.27 -9.31 -13.85
CA ARG A 149 17.65 -9.79 -13.97
C ARG A 149 17.70 -11.22 -14.45
N SER A 150 18.53 -11.52 -15.45
CA SER A 150 18.80 -12.89 -15.87
C SER A 150 19.73 -13.59 -14.87
N THR A 151 19.24 -14.66 -14.27
CA THR A 151 19.95 -15.51 -13.29
C THR A 151 20.17 -16.94 -13.82
N GLY A 152 19.71 -17.23 -15.04
CA GLY A 152 19.99 -18.48 -15.71
C GLY A 152 21.39 -18.54 -16.32
N ARG A 153 21.82 -19.78 -16.69
CA ARG A 153 23.13 -20.02 -17.34
C ARG A 153 23.18 -19.56 -18.79
N LEU A 154 22.06 -19.48 -19.45
CA LEU A 154 21.95 -19.08 -20.84
C LEU A 154 21.11 -17.81 -21.00
N SER A 155 21.50 -17.01 -21.98
CA SER A 155 20.70 -15.87 -22.43
C SER A 155 19.38 -16.33 -23.04
N GLY A 156 18.29 -15.62 -22.76
CA GLY A 156 16.96 -15.95 -23.26
C GLY A 156 16.27 -14.74 -23.88
N THR A 157 15.34 -14.99 -24.78
CA THR A 157 14.36 -14.00 -25.23
C THR A 157 13.09 -14.20 -24.43
N TRP A 158 12.61 -13.11 -23.84
CA TRP A 158 11.53 -13.14 -22.86
C TRP A 158 10.43 -12.17 -23.26
N SER A 159 9.19 -12.54 -22.98
CA SER A 159 8.01 -11.67 -23.11
C SER A 159 7.48 -11.31 -21.73
N LEU A 160 7.16 -10.03 -21.53
CA LEU A 160 6.46 -9.55 -20.34
C LEU A 160 4.96 -9.50 -20.60
N GLU A 161 4.20 -10.13 -19.73
CA GLU A 161 2.75 -9.97 -19.61
C GLU A 161 2.44 -9.17 -18.34
N ILE A 162 1.54 -8.19 -18.47
CA ILE A 162 1.11 -7.32 -17.37
C ILE A 162 -0.38 -7.54 -17.15
N ASP A 163 -0.75 -7.94 -15.95
CA ASP A 163 -2.14 -8.16 -15.52
C ASP A 163 -2.60 -7.05 -14.57
N GLY A 164 -3.51 -6.20 -15.03
CA GLY A 164 -4.14 -5.14 -14.25
C GLY A 164 -5.46 -5.52 -13.60
N SER A 165 -5.84 -6.80 -13.59
CA SER A 165 -7.14 -7.25 -13.05
C SER A 165 -7.34 -6.97 -11.56
N GLN A 166 -6.24 -6.74 -10.83
CA GLN A 166 -6.24 -6.43 -9.39
C GLN A 166 -6.00 -4.94 -9.08
N LEU A 167 -6.06 -4.09 -10.10
CA LEU A 167 -6.09 -2.64 -9.88
C LEU A 167 -7.44 -2.21 -9.30
N PRO A 168 -7.48 -1.15 -8.49
CA PRO A 168 -8.74 -0.57 -8.01
C PRO A 168 -9.61 -0.08 -9.16
N GLN A 169 -10.89 0.05 -8.92
CA GLN A 169 -11.84 0.45 -9.97
C GLN A 169 -11.49 1.82 -10.57
N GLY A 170 -11.45 1.87 -11.89
CA GLY A 170 -11.15 3.10 -12.64
C GLY A 170 -9.67 3.39 -12.83
N TRP A 171 -8.77 2.62 -12.20
CA TRP A 171 -7.33 2.73 -12.43
C TRP A 171 -6.98 2.08 -13.77
N THR A 172 -5.98 2.64 -14.44
CA THR A 172 -5.45 2.11 -15.71
C THR A 172 -3.94 2.04 -15.68
N TRP A 173 -3.38 1.26 -16.60
CA TRP A 173 -1.94 1.16 -16.78
C TRP A 173 -1.60 1.10 -18.28
N GLU A 174 -0.38 1.48 -18.64
CA GLU A 174 0.15 1.39 -19.98
C GLU A 174 1.63 0.96 -19.95
N ASP A 175 2.01 0.09 -20.87
CA ASP A 175 3.42 -0.23 -21.13
C ASP A 175 4.01 0.83 -22.04
N VAL A 176 4.81 1.71 -21.48
CA VAL A 176 5.49 2.81 -22.18
C VAL A 176 6.98 2.51 -22.43
N THR A 177 7.36 1.23 -22.34
CA THR A 177 8.74 0.77 -22.57
C THR A 177 9.22 1.14 -23.96
N PRO A 178 10.33 1.85 -24.11
CA PRO A 178 10.90 2.13 -25.43
C PRO A 178 11.24 0.84 -26.18
N GLY A 179 10.60 0.62 -27.33
CA GLY A 179 10.74 -0.60 -28.13
C GLY A 179 9.78 -1.73 -27.75
N GLY A 180 8.96 -1.53 -26.71
CA GLY A 180 7.97 -2.52 -26.22
C GLY A 180 8.58 -3.60 -25.33
N SER A 181 7.70 -4.35 -24.65
CA SER A 181 8.07 -5.43 -23.71
C SER A 181 7.68 -6.83 -24.20
N SER A 182 7.07 -6.94 -25.38
CA SER A 182 6.54 -8.21 -25.91
C SER A 182 7.61 -9.22 -26.34
N SER A 183 8.86 -8.81 -26.50
CA SER A 183 9.99 -9.71 -26.79
C SER A 183 11.30 -8.97 -26.51
N VAL A 184 12.00 -9.35 -25.44
CA VAL A 184 13.27 -8.75 -25.04
C VAL A 184 14.34 -9.81 -24.85
N GLN A 185 15.52 -9.61 -25.39
CA GLN A 185 16.66 -10.48 -25.16
C GLN A 185 17.41 -10.00 -23.92
N ILE A 186 17.56 -10.89 -22.92
CA ILE A 186 18.31 -10.62 -21.70
C ILE A 186 19.50 -11.57 -21.65
N ALA A 187 20.70 -11.02 -21.72
CA ALA A 187 21.93 -11.82 -21.63
C ALA A 187 22.15 -12.31 -20.18
N THR A 188 22.86 -13.40 -20.04
CA THR A 188 23.20 -13.97 -18.73
C THR A 188 23.88 -12.93 -17.84
N GLY A 189 23.33 -12.72 -16.63
CA GLY A 189 23.82 -11.73 -15.67
C GLY A 189 23.40 -10.29 -15.92
N GLU A 190 22.83 -9.99 -17.09
CA GLU A 190 22.32 -8.67 -17.43
C GLU A 190 20.92 -8.43 -16.87
N SER A 191 20.54 -7.16 -16.85
CA SER A 191 19.23 -6.71 -16.41
C SER A 191 18.52 -5.92 -17.50
N TRP A 192 17.21 -5.96 -17.47
CA TRP A 192 16.29 -5.16 -18.28
C TRP A 192 15.22 -4.57 -17.39
N SER A 193 14.73 -3.39 -17.74
CA SER A 193 13.68 -2.71 -16.99
C SER A 193 12.60 -2.21 -17.92
N PRO A 194 11.37 -2.73 -17.83
CA PRO A 194 10.23 -2.14 -18.51
C PRO A 194 9.89 -0.79 -17.88
N LEU A 195 9.26 0.08 -18.64
CA LEU A 195 8.69 1.32 -18.15
C LEU A 195 7.16 1.19 -18.18
N ILE A 196 6.55 1.26 -17.00
CA ILE A 196 5.10 1.10 -16.83
C ILE A 196 4.55 2.38 -16.25
N GLU A 197 3.57 2.97 -16.94
CA GLU A 197 2.79 4.10 -16.43
C GLU A 197 1.50 3.60 -15.78
N ILE A 198 1.18 4.14 -14.62
CA ILE A 198 -0.04 3.85 -13.87
C ILE A 198 -0.79 5.15 -13.65
N VAL A 199 -2.07 5.16 -13.98
CA VAL A 199 -2.94 6.33 -13.89
C VAL A 199 -4.03 6.09 -12.86
N ALA A 200 -4.09 6.96 -11.86
CA ALA A 200 -5.17 6.99 -10.87
C ALA A 200 -6.31 7.89 -11.37
N PRO A 201 -7.57 7.48 -11.27
CA PRO A 201 -8.69 8.37 -11.57
C PRO A 201 -8.73 9.54 -10.57
N SER A 202 -9.31 10.67 -10.97
CA SER A 202 -9.49 11.83 -10.07
C SER A 202 -10.37 11.52 -8.85
N THR A 203 -11.13 10.43 -8.92
CA THR A 203 -12.00 9.94 -7.83
C THR A 203 -11.32 8.87 -6.97
N ALA A 204 -10.01 8.62 -7.14
CA ALA A 204 -9.29 7.62 -6.35
C ALA A 204 -9.34 7.96 -4.86
N LEU A 205 -9.70 6.98 -4.05
CA LEU A 205 -9.77 7.12 -2.60
C LEU A 205 -8.39 6.87 -1.97
N GLY A 206 -8.09 7.53 -0.88
CA GLY A 206 -6.84 7.31 -0.13
C GLY A 206 -6.72 5.93 0.51
N SER A 207 -7.75 5.11 0.41
CA SER A 207 -7.78 3.68 0.79
C SER A 207 -7.59 2.75 -0.40
N ASP A 208 -7.57 3.28 -1.63
CA ASP A 208 -7.40 2.44 -2.81
C ASP A 208 -6.01 1.82 -2.82
N SER A 209 -5.98 0.51 -2.86
CA SER A 209 -4.76 -0.29 -2.96
C SER A 209 -5.00 -1.49 -3.86
N GLY A 210 -3.98 -1.89 -4.57
CA GLY A 210 -4.03 -3.02 -5.49
C GLY A 210 -2.63 -3.39 -5.95
N PHE A 211 -2.56 -4.15 -7.03
CA PHE A 211 -1.27 -4.50 -7.63
C PHE A 211 -1.40 -4.79 -9.13
N LEU A 212 -0.29 -4.64 -9.84
CA LEU A 212 -0.10 -5.21 -11.17
C LEU A 212 0.59 -6.56 -11.04
N GLY A 213 0.04 -7.58 -11.68
CA GLY A 213 0.72 -8.84 -11.92
C GLY A 213 1.72 -8.68 -13.06
N LEU A 214 2.95 -9.11 -12.86
CA LEU A 214 4.01 -9.11 -13.88
C LEU A 214 4.47 -10.53 -14.10
N THR A 215 4.43 -11.02 -15.34
CA THR A 215 4.88 -12.37 -15.68
C THR A 215 5.84 -12.33 -16.85
N MET A 216 7.08 -12.77 -16.62
CA MET A 216 8.06 -12.99 -17.67
C MET A 216 7.99 -14.44 -18.12
N SER A 217 7.80 -14.68 -19.41
CA SER A 217 7.78 -16.00 -20.02
C SER A 217 8.87 -16.14 -21.08
N LEU A 218 9.55 -17.29 -21.11
CA LEU A 218 10.57 -17.57 -22.12
C LEU A 218 9.90 -17.85 -23.48
N ASP A 219 10.27 -17.11 -24.52
CA ASP A 219 9.64 -17.23 -25.85
C ASP A 219 9.78 -18.62 -26.47
N SER A 220 10.88 -19.32 -26.19
CA SER A 220 11.13 -20.67 -26.69
C SER A 220 10.41 -21.78 -25.91
N ASP A 221 9.98 -21.52 -24.68
CA ASP A 221 9.25 -22.47 -23.83
C ASP A 221 8.42 -21.71 -22.78
N SER A 222 7.15 -21.52 -23.05
CA SER A 222 6.21 -20.81 -22.17
C SER A 222 5.95 -21.46 -20.80
N ASN A 223 6.38 -22.73 -20.60
CA ASN A 223 6.33 -23.34 -19.27
C ASN A 223 7.40 -22.79 -18.33
N ILE A 224 8.42 -22.12 -18.89
CA ILE A 224 9.44 -21.41 -18.11
C ILE A 224 8.96 -19.97 -17.95
N SER A 225 8.36 -19.68 -16.81
CA SER A 225 7.84 -18.35 -16.46
C SER A 225 8.12 -17.99 -15.01
N VAL A 226 8.25 -16.70 -14.76
CA VAL A 226 8.45 -16.13 -13.42
C VAL A 226 7.49 -14.97 -13.25
N SER A 227 6.74 -14.98 -12.16
CA SER A 227 5.77 -13.94 -11.86
C SER A 227 6.14 -13.16 -10.59
N SER A 228 5.74 -11.91 -10.56
CA SER A 228 5.86 -11.03 -9.39
C SER A 228 4.69 -10.06 -9.35
N ILE A 229 4.57 -9.29 -8.29
CA ILE A 229 3.55 -8.27 -8.12
C ILE A 229 4.20 -6.91 -7.86
N LEU A 230 3.61 -5.87 -8.44
CA LEU A 230 3.96 -4.47 -8.19
C LEU A 230 2.84 -3.85 -7.36
N PRO A 231 3.05 -3.58 -6.07
CA PRO A 231 2.03 -3.00 -5.21
C PRO A 231 1.81 -1.52 -5.55
N ILE A 232 0.56 -1.08 -5.48
CA ILE A 232 0.12 0.26 -5.86
C ILE A 232 -0.85 0.77 -4.81
N GLU A 233 -0.74 2.06 -4.47
CA GLU A 233 -1.63 2.74 -3.54
C GLU A 233 -1.97 4.16 -4.04
N ALA A 234 -3.16 4.64 -3.73
CA ALA A 234 -3.46 6.06 -3.84
C ALA A 234 -2.74 6.86 -2.75
N ASN A 235 -2.20 8.01 -3.11
CA ASN A 235 -1.77 8.96 -2.10
C ASN A 235 -2.99 9.47 -1.33
N ARG A 236 -2.90 9.41 -0.02
CA ARG A 236 -3.88 10.03 0.85
C ARG A 236 -3.68 11.55 0.83
N THR A 237 -4.69 12.26 0.37
CA THR A 237 -4.79 13.72 0.48
C THR A 237 -5.80 14.06 1.55
N ARG A 238 -5.39 14.85 2.52
CA ARG A 238 -6.27 15.38 3.56
C ARG A 238 -6.74 16.76 3.18
N GLY A 239 -7.91 17.12 3.61
CA GLY A 239 -8.41 18.46 3.43
C GLY A 239 -9.81 18.63 4.01
N LEU A 240 -9.98 19.69 4.79
CA LEU A 240 -11.28 20.14 5.25
C LEU A 240 -11.56 21.52 4.67
N SER A 241 -12.82 21.78 4.41
CA SER A 241 -13.34 23.11 4.12
C SER A 241 -14.45 23.42 5.10
N ILE A 242 -14.36 24.58 5.76
CA ILE A 242 -15.44 25.12 6.56
C ILE A 242 -15.83 26.50 6.01
N ARG A 243 -17.10 26.70 5.86
CA ARG A 243 -17.63 27.95 5.28
C ARG A 243 -18.99 28.29 5.87
N GLY A 244 -19.34 29.56 5.81
CA GLY A 244 -20.70 30.02 5.98
C GLY A 244 -21.57 29.69 4.76
N PRO A 245 -22.84 30.09 4.77
CA PRO A 245 -23.75 30.00 3.63
C PRO A 245 -23.14 30.57 2.35
N GLU A 246 -23.46 29.97 1.20
CA GLU A 246 -22.98 30.40 -0.12
C GLU A 246 -21.44 30.44 -0.27
N GLY A 247 -20.71 29.77 0.61
CA GLY A 247 -19.25 29.70 0.57
C GLY A 247 -18.53 30.89 1.21
N ALA A 248 -19.24 31.71 1.99
CA ALA A 248 -18.66 32.83 2.71
C ALA A 248 -17.68 32.38 3.80
N SER A 249 -16.68 33.22 4.08
CA SER A 249 -15.74 32.97 5.20
C SER A 249 -16.34 33.30 6.58
N TYR A 250 -17.55 33.77 6.60
CA TYR A 250 -18.29 34.10 7.82
C TYR A 250 -19.72 33.57 7.76
N SER A 251 -20.34 33.41 8.92
CA SER A 251 -21.78 33.18 9.05
C SER A 251 -22.35 34.02 10.18
N SER A 252 -23.57 34.51 9.99
CA SER A 252 -24.27 35.27 11.02
C SER A 252 -25.56 34.56 11.41
N GLY A 253 -25.86 34.60 12.70
CA GLY A 253 -27.08 34.07 13.29
C GLY A 253 -27.83 35.15 14.03
N TYR A 254 -29.14 35.05 13.98
CA TYR A 254 -30.04 35.98 14.70
C TYR A 254 -30.84 35.18 15.72
N GLY A 255 -31.07 35.75 16.90
CA GLY A 255 -31.85 35.10 17.96
C GLY A 255 -32.63 36.14 18.77
N LEU A 256 -33.84 35.76 19.22
CA LEU A 256 -34.59 36.56 20.19
C LEU A 256 -33.87 36.57 21.54
N ILE A 257 -33.94 37.68 22.25
CA ILE A 257 -33.45 37.76 23.63
C ILE A 257 -34.24 36.78 24.49
N GLY A 258 -33.53 35.88 25.17
CA GLY A 258 -34.09 34.77 25.95
C GLY A 258 -34.29 33.47 25.17
N ASP A 259 -33.92 33.42 23.88
CA ASP A 259 -33.89 32.24 23.02
C ASP A 259 -32.49 32.07 22.43
N SER A 260 -32.30 31.27 21.40
CA SER A 260 -31.00 30.98 20.77
C SER A 260 -30.87 31.70 19.44
N ALA A 261 -29.68 32.29 19.22
CA ALA A 261 -29.24 32.74 17.89
C ALA A 261 -28.60 31.56 17.16
N ARG A 262 -28.88 31.41 15.86
CA ARG A 262 -28.47 30.27 15.05
C ARG A 262 -27.80 30.71 13.78
N ALA A 263 -26.57 30.25 13.56
CA ALA A 263 -25.79 30.48 12.35
C ALA A 263 -25.53 29.16 11.65
N TRP A 264 -25.58 29.14 10.32
CA TRP A 264 -25.33 27.93 9.54
C TRP A 264 -23.91 27.88 9.06
N ILE A 265 -23.32 26.72 9.15
CA ILE A 265 -21.98 26.40 8.62
C ILE A 265 -22.02 25.15 7.78
N VAL A 266 -21.14 25.10 6.81
CA VAL A 266 -20.96 23.95 5.95
C VAL A 266 -19.55 23.42 6.13
N VAL A 267 -19.45 22.17 6.51
CA VAL A 267 -18.18 21.44 6.60
C VAL A 267 -18.13 20.42 5.48
N GLU A 268 -17.01 20.33 4.79
CA GLU A 268 -16.83 19.43 3.66
C GLU A 268 -15.44 18.77 3.74
N ASN A 269 -15.40 17.47 3.57
CA ASN A 269 -14.14 16.74 3.36
C ASN A 269 -13.76 16.86 1.88
N ILE A 270 -12.79 17.72 1.57
CA ILE A 270 -12.25 17.92 0.23
C ILE A 270 -11.04 17.02 -0.07
N GLY A 271 -10.66 16.14 0.87
CA GLY A 271 -9.67 15.10 0.71
C GLY A 271 -10.24 13.85 0.04
N ASN A 272 -9.40 12.86 -0.13
CA ASN A 272 -9.76 11.57 -0.73
C ASN A 272 -9.83 10.40 0.28
N ALA A 273 -9.76 10.68 1.56
CA ALA A 273 -9.83 9.68 2.63
C ALA A 273 -10.81 10.12 3.71
N VAL A 274 -11.35 9.14 4.45
CA VAL A 274 -12.20 9.41 5.61
C VAL A 274 -11.42 10.20 6.66
N GLU A 275 -12.02 11.30 7.13
CA GLU A 275 -11.51 12.06 8.26
C GLU A 275 -12.37 11.73 9.48
N ASN A 276 -11.79 11.03 10.46
CA ASN A 276 -12.49 10.51 11.65
C ASN A 276 -12.01 11.13 12.97
N GLN A 277 -11.09 12.09 12.90
CA GLN A 277 -10.52 12.77 14.06
C GLN A 277 -10.57 14.30 13.85
N ILE A 278 -11.77 14.79 13.54
CA ILE A 278 -11.99 16.23 13.37
C ILE A 278 -12.32 16.80 14.74
N SER A 279 -11.41 17.63 15.26
CA SER A 279 -11.66 18.40 16.48
C SER A 279 -12.32 19.74 16.15
N LEU A 280 -13.17 20.17 17.06
CA LEU A 280 -13.90 21.41 16.99
C LEU A 280 -13.44 22.32 18.12
N ASP A 281 -13.03 23.54 17.83
CA ASP A 281 -12.63 24.51 18.83
C ASP A 281 -13.25 25.87 18.52
N TRP A 282 -13.69 26.58 19.53
CA TRP A 282 -14.26 27.90 19.43
C TRP A 282 -13.86 28.76 20.64
N GLY A 283 -13.75 30.07 20.38
CA GLY A 283 -13.43 31.05 21.41
C GLY A 283 -14.58 31.27 22.39
N ASN A 284 -14.28 31.92 23.50
CA ASN A 284 -15.29 32.36 24.46
C ASN A 284 -16.22 33.39 23.80
N THR A 285 -17.49 33.30 24.13
CA THR A 285 -18.48 34.30 23.71
C THR A 285 -18.73 35.32 24.84
N LEU A 286 -18.89 36.58 24.48
CA LEU A 286 -19.16 37.62 25.47
C LEU A 286 -20.53 37.52 26.14
N TRP A 287 -21.43 36.67 25.62
CA TRP A 287 -22.72 36.40 26.26
C TRP A 287 -22.64 35.35 27.37
N GLY A 288 -21.47 34.72 27.56
CA GLY A 288 -21.26 33.74 28.61
C GLY A 288 -22.00 32.41 28.42
N SER A 289 -22.49 32.18 27.19
CA SER A 289 -23.18 30.95 26.81
C SER A 289 -22.27 30.07 25.98
N ASP A 290 -22.40 28.74 26.13
CA ASP A 290 -21.66 27.80 25.32
C ASP A 290 -22.22 27.71 23.90
N LEU A 291 -21.34 27.72 22.92
CA LEU A 291 -21.69 27.46 21.52
C LEU A 291 -21.93 25.95 21.34
N ARG A 292 -23.06 25.62 20.76
CA ARG A 292 -23.44 24.24 20.44
C ARG A 292 -23.50 24.06 18.93
N LEU A 293 -22.98 22.96 18.43
CA LEU A 293 -23.10 22.59 17.03
C LEU A 293 -24.12 21.47 16.88
N ILE A 294 -25.13 21.69 16.12
CA ILE A 294 -26.28 20.79 15.97
C ILE A 294 -26.38 20.35 14.51
N ASP A 295 -26.54 19.06 14.26
CA ASP A 295 -26.77 18.52 12.93
C ASP A 295 -28.22 18.65 12.48
N SER A 296 -28.49 18.24 11.23
CA SER A 296 -29.84 18.25 10.64
C SER A 296 -30.85 17.36 11.38
N ASP A 297 -30.38 16.42 12.17
CA ASP A 297 -31.24 15.51 12.97
C ASP A 297 -31.48 16.03 14.39
N GLY A 298 -30.90 17.20 14.72
CA GLY A 298 -31.02 17.85 16.02
C GLY A 298 -30.04 17.30 17.09
N ASN A 299 -29.04 16.54 16.70
CA ASN A 299 -28.05 16.02 17.62
C ASN A 299 -26.88 17.01 17.76
N GLU A 300 -26.44 17.19 18.99
CA GLU A 300 -25.23 17.98 19.28
C GLU A 300 -23.97 17.21 18.86
N ARG A 301 -23.06 17.91 18.21
CA ARG A 301 -21.81 17.35 17.67
C ARG A 301 -20.59 17.94 18.36
N PHE A 302 -19.78 17.08 18.98
CA PHE A 302 -18.50 17.42 19.61
C PHE A 302 -17.30 16.96 18.78
N ALA A 303 -17.52 16.06 17.85
CA ALA A 303 -16.55 15.56 16.89
C ALA A 303 -17.27 15.17 15.60
N LEU A 304 -16.54 15.21 14.49
CA LEU A 304 -17.06 14.85 13.19
C LEU A 304 -16.30 13.70 12.58
N VAL A 305 -17.03 12.90 11.80
CA VAL A 305 -16.48 11.90 10.88
C VAL A 305 -17.06 12.24 9.52
N LEU A 306 -16.20 12.42 8.52
CA LEU A 306 -16.61 12.77 7.16
C LEU A 306 -15.95 11.85 6.14
N ASP A 307 -16.75 11.23 5.31
CA ASP A 307 -16.30 10.48 4.16
C ASP A 307 -15.74 11.41 3.06
N PRO A 308 -14.90 10.92 2.14
CA PRO A 308 -14.41 11.73 1.03
C PRO A 308 -15.55 12.36 0.22
N GLY A 309 -15.49 13.68 0.06
CA GLY A 309 -16.53 14.45 -0.62
C GLY A 309 -17.82 14.65 0.18
N GLU A 310 -17.90 14.14 1.40
CA GLU A 310 -19.07 14.35 2.26
C GLU A 310 -19.15 15.79 2.71
N ARG A 311 -20.39 16.31 2.64
CA ARG A 311 -20.73 17.66 3.04
C ARG A 311 -21.77 17.61 4.15
N LEU A 312 -21.45 18.22 5.30
CA LEU A 312 -22.33 18.31 6.45
C LEU A 312 -22.71 19.78 6.69
N VAL A 313 -23.99 20.01 6.89
CA VAL A 313 -24.51 21.30 7.33
C VAL A 313 -24.73 21.24 8.83
N LEU A 314 -24.13 22.17 9.56
CA LEU A 314 -24.25 22.28 11.01
C LEU A 314 -24.91 23.65 11.35
N GLU A 315 -25.72 23.63 12.38
CA GLU A 315 -26.24 24.80 13.03
C GLU A 315 -25.37 25.13 14.25
N ALA A 316 -24.71 26.29 14.19
CA ALA A 316 -24.03 26.88 15.33
C ALA A 316 -25.05 27.66 16.16
N ASN A 317 -25.32 27.20 17.35
CA ASN A 317 -26.41 27.67 18.21
C ASN A 317 -25.82 28.30 19.50
N LEU A 318 -26.21 29.54 19.75
CA LEU A 318 -25.76 30.31 20.91
C LEU A 318 -26.95 30.96 21.61
N ASP A 319 -27.10 30.75 22.90
CA ASP A 319 -28.18 31.36 23.68
C ASP A 319 -27.98 32.88 23.80
N VAL A 320 -29.03 33.65 23.54
CA VAL A 320 -29.06 35.10 23.67
C VAL A 320 -29.63 35.46 25.05
N PRO A 321 -28.79 35.76 26.05
CA PRO A 321 -29.28 36.01 27.41
C PRO A 321 -29.95 37.36 27.54
N PHE A 322 -30.74 37.57 28.59
CA PHE A 322 -31.24 38.88 28.95
C PHE A 322 -30.15 39.82 29.51
N VAL A 323 -29.13 39.20 30.09
CA VAL A 323 -27.99 39.87 30.74
C VAL A 323 -26.74 39.12 30.36
N ASP A 324 -25.71 39.79 29.90
CA ASP A 324 -24.42 39.18 29.53
C ASP A 324 -23.57 38.78 30.76
N GLU A 325 -22.41 38.19 30.51
CA GLU A 325 -21.48 37.80 31.58
C GLU A 325 -20.98 38.98 32.43
N ASN A 326 -21.02 40.19 31.93
CA ASN A 326 -20.62 41.42 32.58
C ASN A 326 -21.79 42.12 33.34
N GLN A 327 -22.94 41.44 33.44
CA GLN A 327 -24.17 41.96 34.05
C GLN A 327 -24.77 43.17 33.28
N GLN A 328 -24.49 43.27 31.98
CA GLN A 328 -25.08 44.27 31.13
C GLN A 328 -26.35 43.69 30.44
N ILE A 329 -27.38 44.50 30.32
CA ILE A 329 -28.63 44.13 29.63
C ILE A 329 -28.32 44.02 28.13
N VAL A 330 -28.63 42.84 27.53
CA VAL A 330 -28.53 42.63 26.11
C VAL A 330 -29.69 43.35 25.39
N LEU A 331 -29.35 44.17 24.39
CA LEU A 331 -30.31 44.96 23.62
C LEU A 331 -30.42 44.40 22.20
N ILE A 332 -31.53 44.67 21.55
CA ILE A 332 -31.73 44.40 20.12
C ILE A 332 -30.63 45.12 19.32
N GLY A 333 -29.90 44.35 18.49
CA GLY A 333 -28.76 44.81 17.71
C GLY A 333 -27.40 44.53 18.35
N ASP A 334 -27.37 44.15 19.62
CA ASP A 334 -26.11 43.69 20.22
C ASP A 334 -25.63 42.42 19.52
N GLN A 335 -24.31 42.33 19.31
CA GLN A 335 -23.70 41.18 18.66
C GLN A 335 -22.49 40.68 19.43
N VAL A 336 -22.24 39.37 19.29
CA VAL A 336 -21.00 38.73 19.71
C VAL A 336 -20.40 38.01 18.52
N GLU A 337 -19.06 38.01 18.48
CA GLU A 337 -18.30 37.39 17.43
C GLU A 337 -17.42 36.30 18.04
N THR A 338 -17.30 35.19 17.35
CA THR A 338 -16.37 34.10 17.67
C THR A 338 -15.89 33.45 16.37
N ALA A 339 -14.87 32.63 16.46
CA ALA A 339 -14.42 31.83 15.32
C ALA A 339 -14.56 30.37 15.67
N LEU A 340 -15.09 29.60 14.73
CA LEU A 340 -15.08 28.14 14.81
C LEU A 340 -13.92 27.61 14.00
N THR A 341 -13.05 26.87 14.66
CA THR A 341 -11.87 26.23 14.06
C THR A 341 -12.05 24.72 14.02
N LEU A 342 -11.78 24.15 12.87
CA LEU A 342 -11.76 22.71 12.62
C LEU A 342 -10.35 22.28 12.32
N CYS A 343 -9.87 21.30 13.07
CA CYS A 343 -8.56 20.69 12.84
C CYS A 343 -8.72 19.19 12.65
N VAL A 344 -7.93 18.62 11.74
CA VAL A 344 -7.75 17.18 11.63
C VAL A 344 -6.53 16.78 12.45
N ASP A 345 -6.64 15.76 13.28
CA ASP A 345 -5.52 15.29 14.09
C ASP A 345 -4.32 14.88 13.22
N GLY A 346 -3.15 15.45 13.54
CA GLY A 346 -1.90 15.23 12.81
C GLY A 346 -1.76 16.05 11.51
N ASP A 347 -2.62 17.02 11.26
CA ASP A 347 -2.50 17.99 10.17
C ASP A 347 -2.34 19.40 10.73
N ASP A 348 -1.37 20.16 10.18
CA ASP A 348 -1.13 21.57 10.55
C ASP A 348 -2.15 22.53 9.91
N GLY A 349 -3.09 22.02 9.09
CA GLY A 349 -4.05 22.75 8.29
C GLY A 349 -5.41 22.92 8.96
N CYS A 350 -5.50 23.62 10.09
CA CYS A 350 -6.82 24.01 10.64
C CYS A 350 -7.55 25.00 9.72
N GLN A 351 -8.86 24.85 9.60
CA GLN A 351 -9.73 25.76 8.87
C GLN A 351 -10.63 26.49 9.83
N THR A 352 -10.88 27.76 9.57
CA THR A 352 -11.65 28.62 10.47
C THR A 352 -12.76 29.36 9.71
N VAL A 353 -13.92 29.49 10.34
CA VAL A 353 -15.02 30.36 9.90
C VAL A 353 -15.40 31.34 11.01
N ASP A 354 -15.58 32.59 10.67
CA ASP A 354 -16.03 33.60 11.63
C ASP A 354 -17.55 33.51 11.81
N LEU A 355 -17.99 33.56 13.06
CA LEU A 355 -19.39 33.51 13.46
C LEU A 355 -19.77 34.79 14.17
N ALA A 356 -20.90 35.39 13.76
CA ALA A 356 -21.50 36.52 14.44
C ALA A 356 -22.93 36.17 14.88
N PHE A 357 -23.23 36.37 16.15
CA PHE A 357 -24.57 36.18 16.71
C PHE A 357 -25.17 37.52 17.11
N ILE A 358 -26.38 37.78 16.68
CA ILE A 358 -27.04 39.10 16.80
C ILE A 358 -28.37 38.93 17.53
N ALA A 359 -28.54 39.71 18.61
CA ALA A 359 -29.81 39.80 19.30
C ALA A 359 -30.81 40.56 18.41
N SER A 360 -31.93 39.95 18.12
CA SER A 360 -32.93 40.50 17.18
C SER A 360 -34.31 40.53 17.78
N GLY A 361 -35.15 41.40 17.23
CA GLY A 361 -36.58 41.43 17.50
C GLY A 361 -37.38 40.50 16.59
N VAL A 362 -36.82 40.12 15.45
CA VAL A 362 -37.42 39.17 14.49
C VAL A 362 -36.31 38.23 14.01
N VAL A 363 -36.56 36.93 13.99
CA VAL A 363 -35.61 35.91 13.58
C VAL A 363 -36.08 35.20 12.33
N SER A 364 -35.23 35.13 11.32
CA SER A 364 -35.42 34.21 10.20
C SER A 364 -34.29 33.24 10.12
N ARG A 365 -34.61 32.00 9.80
CA ARG A 365 -33.65 30.88 9.69
C ARG A 365 -33.84 30.22 8.34
N SER A 366 -32.75 29.83 7.72
CA SER A 366 -32.85 29.04 6.51
C SER A 366 -31.73 28.01 6.41
N HIS A 367 -32.05 26.84 5.90
CA HIS A 367 -31.07 25.83 5.56
C HIS A 367 -31.49 25.04 4.31
N ILE A 368 -30.51 24.52 3.63
CA ILE A 368 -30.72 23.70 2.45
C ILE A 368 -30.35 22.24 2.78
N ARG A 369 -31.28 21.34 2.48
CA ARG A 369 -31.02 19.91 2.57
C ARG A 369 -31.19 19.21 1.22
N SER A 370 -30.44 18.15 0.98
CA SER A 370 -30.62 17.28 -0.18
C SER A 370 -31.82 16.36 0.04
N VAL A 371 -32.71 16.33 -0.94
CA VAL A 371 -33.83 15.38 -0.96
C VAL A 371 -33.52 14.29 -1.99
N PRO A 372 -33.41 13.00 -1.60
CA PRO A 372 -32.86 11.94 -2.46
C PRO A 372 -33.57 11.75 -3.81
N SER A 373 -34.84 12.12 -3.91
CA SER A 373 -35.62 11.97 -5.15
C SER A 373 -35.88 13.27 -5.91
N ASP A 374 -35.77 14.44 -5.28
CA ASP A 374 -36.35 15.66 -5.80
C ASP A 374 -35.37 16.86 -5.83
N GLY A 375 -34.13 16.68 -5.43
CA GLY A 375 -33.10 17.72 -5.52
C GLY A 375 -32.79 18.39 -4.19
N LEU A 376 -32.91 19.69 -4.09
CA LEU A 376 -32.62 20.49 -2.89
C LEU A 376 -33.90 21.09 -2.32
N GLU A 377 -34.09 20.95 -1.02
CA GLU A 377 -35.12 21.63 -0.27
C GLU A 377 -34.50 22.74 0.56
N TRP A 378 -35.00 23.95 0.39
CA TRP A 378 -34.61 25.12 1.19
C TRP A 378 -35.68 25.37 2.21
N ILE A 379 -35.43 25.14 3.48
CA ILE A 379 -36.34 25.36 4.58
C ILE A 379 -36.03 26.74 5.14
N ILE A 380 -37.07 27.56 5.23
CA ILE A 380 -37.03 28.91 5.80
C ILE A 380 -38.04 28.96 6.95
N GLU A 381 -37.55 29.29 8.13
CA GLU A 381 -38.36 29.50 9.33
C GLU A 381 -38.20 30.94 9.77
N ALA A 382 -39.28 31.57 10.19
CA ALA A 382 -39.24 32.91 10.80
C ALA A 382 -40.04 32.91 12.10
N ASP A 383 -39.49 33.59 13.09
CA ASP A 383 -40.10 33.80 14.40
C ASP A 383 -39.91 35.26 14.79
N GLY A 384 -40.87 35.86 15.49
CA GLY A 384 -40.82 37.27 15.81
C GLY A 384 -41.65 37.68 17.02
N PRO A 385 -41.39 38.86 17.59
CA PRO A 385 -42.21 39.42 18.64
C PRO A 385 -43.59 39.87 18.13
N VAL A 386 -44.48 40.12 19.06
CA VAL A 386 -45.88 40.55 18.80
C VAL A 386 -45.96 41.64 17.72
N GLY A 387 -46.51 41.31 16.54
CA GLY A 387 -46.72 42.22 15.42
C GLY A 387 -46.70 41.48 14.07
N GLU A 388 -47.27 42.09 13.04
CA GLU A 388 -47.13 41.57 11.68
C GLU A 388 -45.90 42.23 11.02
N ASP A 389 -45.00 41.39 10.47
CA ASP A 389 -43.89 41.87 9.67
C ASP A 389 -43.76 41.02 8.38
N ILE A 390 -43.17 41.60 7.35
CA ILE A 390 -42.93 40.92 6.08
C ILE A 390 -41.42 40.72 5.94
N LEU A 391 -41.01 39.49 6.01
CA LEU A 391 -39.64 39.10 5.69
C LEU A 391 -39.53 38.80 4.20
N SER A 392 -38.50 39.29 3.57
CA SER A 392 -38.23 39.02 2.16
C SER A 392 -36.77 38.62 1.93
N TRP A 393 -36.57 37.65 1.04
CA TRP A 393 -35.27 37.18 0.59
C TRP A 393 -35.17 37.30 -0.93
N SER A 394 -33.98 37.56 -1.41
CA SER A 394 -33.67 37.54 -2.83
C SER A 394 -33.11 36.18 -3.22
N LEU A 395 -33.73 35.54 -4.20
CA LEU A 395 -33.24 34.25 -4.73
C LEU A 395 -32.17 34.51 -5.77
N SER A 396 -30.94 34.03 -5.53
CA SER A 396 -29.87 34.05 -6.52
C SER A 396 -29.79 32.74 -7.25
N SER A 397 -30.02 32.77 -8.57
CA SER A 397 -29.93 31.59 -9.43
C SER A 397 -28.56 31.40 -10.10
N ALA A 398 -27.53 32.11 -9.68
CA ALA A 398 -26.24 32.20 -10.37
C ALA A 398 -25.53 30.87 -10.63
N GLY A 399 -25.86 29.81 -9.93
CA GLY A 399 -25.33 28.45 -10.19
C GLY A 399 -26.35 27.48 -10.80
N MET A 400 -27.64 27.73 -10.68
CA MET A 400 -28.72 26.79 -10.99
C MET A 400 -29.33 26.95 -12.38
N ALA A 401 -29.20 28.12 -13.00
CA ALA A 401 -29.82 28.45 -14.28
C ALA A 401 -29.41 27.55 -15.47
N LYS A 402 -28.37 26.79 -15.34
CA LYS A 402 -27.86 25.95 -16.44
C LYS A 402 -28.52 24.56 -16.54
N THR A 403 -29.33 24.14 -15.56
CA THR A 403 -29.73 22.74 -15.40
C THR A 403 -31.24 22.50 -15.45
N GLY A 404 -32.05 23.54 -15.71
CA GLY A 404 -33.52 23.39 -15.74
C GLY A 404 -34.17 23.27 -14.37
N TRP A 405 -33.52 23.71 -13.32
CA TRP A 405 -34.09 23.78 -11.97
C TRP A 405 -35.13 24.88 -11.90
N SER A 406 -36.19 24.64 -11.15
CA SER A 406 -37.23 25.61 -10.83
C SER A 406 -37.47 25.65 -9.32
N TRP A 407 -37.82 26.80 -8.81
CA TRP A 407 -38.25 26.97 -7.44
C TRP A 407 -39.75 26.67 -7.32
N ASN A 408 -40.14 26.04 -6.24
CA ASN A 408 -41.53 25.85 -5.85
C ASN A 408 -41.65 26.16 -4.36
N ALA A 409 -42.58 27.03 -3.99
CA ALA A 409 -42.79 27.36 -2.60
C ALA A 409 -43.98 26.58 -2.03
N SER A 410 -43.88 26.25 -0.74
CA SER A 410 -44.96 25.64 0.04
C SER A 410 -45.06 26.29 1.42
N GLY A 411 -46.20 26.15 2.09
CA GLY A 411 -46.46 26.81 3.37
C GLY A 411 -46.80 28.26 3.21
N ASP A 412 -46.33 29.11 4.11
CA ASP A 412 -46.59 30.55 4.16
C ASP A 412 -45.68 31.41 3.27
N LEU A 413 -44.88 30.75 2.45
CA LEU A 413 -43.94 31.39 1.54
C LEU A 413 -44.58 31.71 0.20
N GLU A 414 -44.36 32.93 -0.27
CA GLU A 414 -44.77 33.40 -1.58
C GLU A 414 -43.54 33.70 -2.45
N ILE A 415 -43.53 33.18 -3.68
CA ILE A 415 -42.51 33.49 -4.69
C ILE A 415 -43.08 34.53 -5.66
N ASN A 416 -42.37 35.64 -5.79
CA ASN A 416 -42.70 36.67 -6.75
C ASN A 416 -41.45 37.06 -7.57
N GLY A 417 -41.29 36.37 -8.70
CA GLY A 417 -40.07 36.45 -9.51
C GLY A 417 -38.87 35.87 -8.77
N ASP A 418 -37.83 36.69 -8.57
CA ASP A 418 -36.63 36.32 -7.83
C ASP A 418 -36.71 36.66 -6.32
N ASN A 419 -37.88 37.07 -5.85
CA ASN A 419 -38.09 37.37 -4.45
C ASN A 419 -38.97 36.33 -3.78
N LEU A 420 -38.59 35.99 -2.57
CA LEU A 420 -39.32 35.15 -1.65
C LEU A 420 -39.82 36.03 -0.52
N SER A 421 -41.07 35.91 -0.14
CA SER A 421 -41.61 36.67 0.99
C SER A 421 -42.48 35.78 1.88
N MET A 422 -42.52 36.10 3.16
CA MET A 422 -43.36 35.46 4.16
C MET A 422 -43.87 36.51 5.14
N ASN A 423 -45.17 36.43 5.43
CA ASN A 423 -45.74 37.20 6.53
C ASN A 423 -45.47 36.47 7.85
N VAL A 424 -44.84 37.16 8.78
CA VAL A 424 -44.59 36.68 10.11
C VAL A 424 -45.53 37.34 11.08
N SER A 425 -46.38 36.57 11.70
CA SER A 425 -47.26 37.01 12.78
C SER A 425 -46.94 36.32 14.08
N SER A 426 -47.07 37.04 15.18
CA SER A 426 -46.91 36.45 16.51
C SER A 426 -48.01 35.43 16.81
N GLY A 427 -47.61 34.24 17.23
CA GLY A 427 -48.57 33.27 17.78
C GLY A 427 -48.06 31.90 17.82
#